data_e5022ccca9040a8f4f9021ead53772a2
#
_entry.id   e5022ccca9040a8f4f9021ead53772a2
#
_cell.length_a   1.000
_cell.length_b   1.000
_cell.length_c   1.000
_cell.angle_alpha   90.00
_cell.angle_beta   90.00
_cell.angle_gamma   90.00
#
_symmetry.space_group_name_H-M   'P 1'
#
loop_
_entity.id
_entity.type
_entity.pdbx_description
1 polymer ?
#
loop_
_entity_poly.entity_id
_entity_poly.type
_entity_poly.pdbx_seq_one_letter_code
_entity_poly.pdbx_strand_id
1 'polypeptide(L)'
;RDQLARVVADIARRVRHLDIAMTDDSNEANVTVHLVRDKNLGKTISTFYGAERAREINDSLDPQCLSGFRKNEKFEIEQANVILTVDNGDFVFLDCAYEELLQSLGPINDTDKVPWTMFNDNVQKGYFDVYDQYLMNILYHPEVKPGMTVQEVKAVLPQVMSDVRSFVGKTNKLGP
;
A
#
# COMPACT_ATOMS: atom_id res chain seq x y z
N ARG A 1 -13.52 -4.21 -10.64
CA ARG A 1 -12.67 -3.24 -11.34
C ARG A 1 -13.04 -1.80 -10.96
N ASP A 2 -14.31 -1.42 -10.97
CA ASP A 2 -14.76 -0.05 -10.68
C ASP A 2 -14.43 0.38 -9.24
N GLN A 3 -14.58 -0.51 -8.25
CA GLN A 3 -14.17 -0.24 -6.87
C GLN A 3 -12.65 -0.02 -6.77
N LEU A 4 -11.84 -0.86 -7.43
CA LEU A 4 -10.39 -0.70 -7.48
C LEU A 4 -9.99 0.64 -8.11
N ALA A 5 -10.62 1.03 -9.21
CA ALA A 5 -10.36 2.30 -9.86
C ALA A 5 -10.65 3.51 -8.93
N ARG A 6 -11.69 3.40 -8.09
CA ARG A 6 -12.00 4.43 -7.07
C ARG A 6 -10.94 4.48 -5.98
N VAL A 7 -10.44 3.32 -5.52
CA VAL A 7 -9.35 3.25 -4.54
C VAL A 7 -8.08 3.89 -5.11
N VAL A 8 -7.67 3.54 -6.33
CA VAL A 8 -6.50 4.13 -6.99
C VAL A 8 -6.65 5.65 -7.16
N ALA A 9 -7.83 6.13 -7.60
CA ALA A 9 -8.10 7.56 -7.73
C ALA A 9 -8.09 8.30 -6.37
N ASP A 10 -8.56 7.66 -5.30
CA ASP A 10 -8.52 8.24 -3.96
C ASP A 10 -7.08 8.32 -3.42
N ILE A 11 -6.26 7.29 -3.64
CA ILE A 11 -4.83 7.30 -3.31
C ILE A 11 -4.10 8.40 -4.09
N ALA A 12 -4.30 8.48 -5.41
CA ALA A 12 -3.70 9.51 -6.26
C ALA A 12 -4.02 10.93 -5.79
N ARG A 13 -5.23 11.18 -5.34
CA ARG A 13 -5.69 12.48 -4.83
C ARG A 13 -5.07 12.82 -3.47
N ARG A 14 -4.78 11.82 -2.62
CA ARG A 14 -4.38 12.00 -1.22
C ARG A 14 -2.87 11.89 -0.98
N VAL A 15 -2.09 11.42 -1.96
CA VAL A 15 -0.62 11.37 -1.90
C VAL A 15 -0.03 12.30 -2.95
N ARG A 16 0.53 13.43 -2.50
CA ARG A 16 0.85 14.58 -3.35
C ARG A 16 1.85 14.31 -4.46
N HIS A 17 2.86 13.51 -4.20
CA HIS A 17 3.98 13.30 -5.13
C HIS A 17 4.01 11.88 -5.70
N LEU A 18 2.90 11.16 -5.59
CA LEU A 18 2.70 9.85 -6.18
C LEU A 18 1.95 10.01 -7.50
N ASP A 19 2.57 9.57 -8.58
CA ASP A 19 1.91 9.43 -9.87
C ASP A 19 1.41 7.99 -10.00
N ILE A 20 0.12 7.77 -9.78
CA ILE A 20 -0.55 6.48 -9.87
C ILE A 20 -1.84 6.59 -10.66
N ALA A 21 -2.02 5.72 -11.64
CA ALA A 21 -3.24 5.63 -12.44
C ALA A 21 -3.47 4.18 -12.89
N MET A 22 -4.71 3.87 -13.24
CA MET A 22 -5.05 2.60 -13.87
C MET A 22 -4.59 2.62 -15.34
N THR A 23 -4.00 1.51 -15.80
CA THR A 23 -3.74 1.25 -17.21
C THR A 23 -4.34 -0.08 -17.63
N ASP A 24 -4.63 -0.24 -18.93
CA ASP A 24 -5.01 -1.49 -19.58
C ASP A 24 -3.81 -2.12 -20.32
N ASP A 25 -2.70 -1.41 -20.45
CA ASP A 25 -1.47 -1.94 -21.05
C ASP A 25 -0.60 -2.59 -19.98
N SER A 26 -0.52 -3.92 -20.02
CA SER A 26 0.31 -4.69 -19.10
C SER A 26 1.82 -4.41 -19.24
N ASN A 27 2.26 -3.85 -20.36
CA ASN A 27 3.68 -3.51 -20.57
C ASN A 27 4.06 -2.19 -19.89
N GLU A 28 3.06 -1.32 -19.64
CA GLU A 28 3.25 -0.06 -18.92
C GLU A 28 3.03 -0.20 -17.42
N ALA A 29 2.34 -1.28 -16.98
CA ALA A 29 2.01 -1.51 -15.60
C ALA A 29 3.24 -1.93 -14.78
N ASN A 30 3.56 -1.18 -13.73
CA ASN A 30 4.56 -1.56 -12.72
C ASN A 30 3.92 -2.10 -11.43
N VAL A 31 2.61 -1.97 -11.26
CA VAL A 31 1.82 -2.65 -10.23
C VAL A 31 0.74 -3.50 -10.91
N THR A 32 0.74 -4.80 -10.66
CA THR A 32 -0.27 -5.72 -11.19
C THR A 32 -1.20 -6.17 -10.06
N VAL A 33 -2.51 -5.94 -10.22
CA VAL A 33 -3.53 -6.37 -9.26
C VAL A 33 -4.26 -7.59 -9.78
N HIS A 34 -4.17 -8.69 -9.02
CA HIS A 34 -4.82 -9.97 -9.29
C HIS A 34 -6.11 -10.08 -8.48
N LEU A 35 -7.25 -10.02 -9.17
CA LEU A 35 -8.56 -10.21 -8.56
C LEU A 35 -8.93 -11.68 -8.60
N VAL A 36 -8.99 -12.33 -7.45
CA VAL A 36 -9.20 -13.77 -7.34
C VAL A 36 -10.38 -14.10 -6.43
N ARG A 37 -10.98 -15.27 -6.61
CA ARG A 37 -11.89 -15.81 -5.60
C ARG A 37 -11.09 -16.42 -4.46
N ASP A 38 -11.60 -16.35 -3.26
CA ASP A 38 -10.98 -16.90 -2.04
C ASP A 38 -10.47 -18.34 -2.22
N LYS A 39 -11.26 -19.23 -2.77
CA LYS A 39 -10.87 -20.61 -3.10
C LYS A 39 -9.63 -20.75 -4.01
N ASN A 40 -9.25 -19.71 -4.72
CA ASN A 40 -8.12 -19.69 -5.63
C ASN A 40 -6.88 -18.96 -5.04
N LEU A 41 -7.04 -18.31 -3.89
CA LEU A 41 -6.01 -17.48 -3.28
C LEU A 41 -4.70 -18.26 -3.06
N GLY A 42 -4.75 -19.38 -2.37
CA GLY A 42 -3.57 -20.21 -2.09
C GLY A 42 -2.83 -20.68 -3.36
N LYS A 43 -3.59 -21.03 -4.42
CA LYS A 43 -2.99 -21.39 -5.72
C LYS A 43 -2.30 -20.18 -6.36
N THR A 44 -2.91 -19.01 -6.29
CA THR A 44 -2.34 -17.78 -6.85
C THR A 44 -1.07 -17.39 -6.09
N ILE A 45 -1.09 -17.42 -4.76
CA ILE A 45 0.10 -17.19 -3.93
C ILE A 45 1.23 -18.17 -4.33
N SER A 46 0.92 -19.45 -4.47
CA SER A 46 1.92 -20.47 -4.89
C SER A 46 2.52 -20.18 -6.27
N THR A 47 1.75 -19.60 -7.18
CA THR A 47 2.22 -19.24 -8.53
C THR A 47 3.25 -18.10 -8.47
N PHE A 48 3.06 -17.11 -7.60
CA PHE A 48 3.94 -15.94 -7.50
C PHE A 48 5.14 -16.14 -6.58
N TYR A 49 4.95 -16.86 -5.47
CA TYR A 49 5.96 -16.98 -4.41
C TYR A 49 6.59 -18.37 -4.31
N GLY A 50 6.10 -19.34 -5.09
CA GLY A 50 6.49 -20.74 -4.98
C GLY A 50 5.77 -21.50 -3.86
N ALA A 51 5.76 -22.84 -3.95
CA ALA A 51 4.95 -23.68 -3.05
C ALA A 51 5.42 -23.64 -1.58
N GLU A 52 6.72 -23.51 -1.34
CA GLU A 52 7.28 -23.46 0.02
C GLU A 52 6.88 -22.16 0.71
N ARG A 53 7.14 -21.01 0.07
CA ARG A 53 6.76 -19.71 0.62
C ARG A 53 5.26 -19.53 0.78
N ALA A 54 4.47 -20.09 -0.15
CA ALA A 54 3.01 -20.07 -0.05
C ALA A 54 2.49 -20.83 1.18
N ARG A 55 3.14 -21.94 1.57
CA ARG A 55 2.78 -22.66 2.81
C ARG A 55 3.08 -21.80 4.03
N GLU A 56 4.28 -21.21 4.10
CA GLU A 56 4.66 -20.31 5.21
C GLU A 56 3.66 -19.16 5.37
N ILE A 57 3.26 -18.53 4.25
CA ILE A 57 2.28 -17.44 4.25
C ILE A 57 0.93 -17.93 4.78
N ASN A 58 0.41 -19.03 4.26
CA ASN A 58 -0.88 -19.58 4.69
C ASN A 58 -0.87 -20.04 6.16
N ASP A 59 0.25 -20.62 6.63
CA ASP A 59 0.37 -21.10 8.00
C ASP A 59 0.54 -19.97 9.03
N SER A 60 1.09 -18.83 8.62
CA SER A 60 1.42 -17.73 9.52
C SER A 60 0.37 -16.61 9.55
N LEU A 61 -0.32 -16.35 8.45
CA LEU A 61 -1.13 -15.14 8.27
C LEU A 61 -2.61 -15.41 8.00
N ASP A 62 -2.99 -16.61 7.49
CA ASP A 62 -4.32 -16.88 6.95
C ASP A 62 -4.84 -15.71 6.09
N PRO A 63 -4.10 -15.32 5.04
CA PRO A 63 -4.29 -14.05 4.36
C PRO A 63 -5.60 -14.04 3.56
N GLN A 64 -6.32 -12.92 3.60
CA GLN A 64 -7.43 -12.63 2.68
C GLN A 64 -6.95 -11.84 1.45
N CYS A 65 -5.78 -11.26 1.53
CA CYS A 65 -5.09 -10.50 0.50
C CYS A 65 -3.59 -10.51 0.76
N LEU A 66 -2.81 -10.12 -0.22
CA LEU A 66 -1.35 -10.10 -0.10
C LEU A 66 -0.75 -9.15 -1.13
N SER A 67 0.31 -8.46 -0.75
CA SER A 67 1.15 -7.73 -1.69
C SER A 67 2.63 -8.08 -1.56
N GLY A 68 3.37 -7.74 -2.57
CA GLY A 68 4.82 -7.84 -2.58
C GLY A 68 5.41 -7.06 -3.73
N PHE A 69 6.65 -6.61 -3.56
CA PHE A 69 7.35 -5.89 -4.62
C PHE A 69 8.80 -6.36 -4.79
N ARG A 70 9.32 -6.07 -5.97
CA ARG A 70 10.74 -6.18 -6.28
C ARG A 70 11.34 -4.78 -6.34
N LYS A 71 12.48 -4.60 -5.70
CA LYS A 71 13.26 -3.36 -5.71
C LYS A 71 14.64 -3.59 -6.35
N ASN A 72 15.21 -2.53 -6.89
CA ASN A 72 16.58 -2.52 -7.39
C ASN A 72 17.61 -2.30 -6.26
N GLU A 73 18.88 -2.25 -6.61
CA GLU A 73 19.98 -2.02 -5.67
C GLU A 73 19.95 -0.62 -5.00
N LYS A 74 19.22 0.34 -5.60
CA LYS A 74 19.01 1.68 -5.05
C LYS A 74 17.76 1.77 -4.17
N PHE A 75 17.14 0.64 -3.85
CA PHE A 75 15.88 0.53 -3.10
C PHE A 75 14.65 1.14 -3.79
N GLU A 76 14.72 1.40 -5.09
CA GLU A 76 13.57 1.85 -5.87
C GLU A 76 12.68 0.65 -6.24
N ILE A 77 11.38 0.77 -6.05
CA ILE A 77 10.40 -0.27 -6.40
C ILE A 77 10.29 -0.32 -7.92
N GLU A 78 10.54 -1.49 -8.51
CA GLU A 78 10.46 -1.69 -9.96
C GLU A 78 9.14 -2.32 -10.37
N GLN A 79 8.68 -3.31 -9.61
CA GLN A 79 7.45 -4.04 -9.88
C GLN A 79 6.80 -4.48 -8.57
N ALA A 80 5.48 -4.46 -8.54
CA ALA A 80 4.70 -5.00 -7.43
C ALA A 80 3.56 -5.89 -7.93
N ASN A 81 3.17 -6.85 -7.10
CA ASN A 81 1.99 -7.68 -7.28
C ASN A 81 1.09 -7.54 -6.06
N VAL A 82 -0.18 -7.35 -6.30
CA VAL A 82 -1.23 -7.27 -5.29
C VAL A 82 -2.27 -8.35 -5.59
N ILE A 83 -2.61 -9.17 -4.63
CA ILE A 83 -3.61 -10.24 -4.75
C ILE A 83 -4.78 -9.91 -3.83
N LEU A 84 -5.97 -9.74 -4.38
CA LEU A 84 -7.18 -9.38 -3.64
C LEU A 84 -8.28 -10.41 -3.86
N THR A 85 -8.93 -10.86 -2.79
CA THR A 85 -10.15 -11.66 -2.89
C THR A 85 -11.35 -10.79 -3.23
N VAL A 86 -12.30 -11.32 -4.04
CA VAL A 86 -13.45 -10.56 -4.56
C VAL A 86 -14.79 -11.08 -4.09
N ASP A 87 -14.82 -12.13 -3.28
CA ASP A 87 -16.03 -12.82 -2.83
C ASP A 87 -16.23 -12.84 -1.29
N ASN A 88 -15.41 -12.10 -0.56
CA ASN A 88 -15.48 -11.95 0.90
C ASN A 88 -16.28 -10.72 1.38
N GLY A 89 -16.95 -10.03 0.44
CA GLY A 89 -17.77 -8.84 0.71
C GLY A 89 -17.05 -7.51 0.48
N ASP A 90 -17.85 -6.46 0.29
CA ASP A 90 -17.33 -5.13 -0.10
C ASP A 90 -16.39 -4.52 0.93
N PHE A 91 -16.65 -4.72 2.23
CA PHE A 91 -15.79 -4.17 3.27
C PHE A 91 -14.40 -4.82 3.24
N VAL A 92 -14.33 -6.15 3.21
CA VAL A 92 -13.08 -6.90 3.13
C VAL A 92 -12.31 -6.53 1.85
N PHE A 93 -13.01 -6.40 0.72
CA PHE A 93 -12.38 -5.96 -0.51
C PHE A 93 -11.76 -4.56 -0.41
N LEU A 94 -12.46 -3.60 0.20
CA LEU A 94 -11.95 -2.23 0.35
C LEU A 94 -10.79 -2.16 1.33
N ASP A 95 -10.88 -2.87 2.44
CA ASP A 95 -9.81 -3.01 3.44
C ASP A 95 -8.54 -3.53 2.78
N CYS A 96 -8.60 -4.70 2.18
CA CYS A 96 -7.52 -5.30 1.41
C CYS A 96 -7.00 -4.39 0.28
N ALA A 97 -7.89 -3.74 -0.47
CA ALA A 97 -7.47 -2.93 -1.61
C ALA A 97 -6.67 -1.70 -1.19
N TYR A 98 -7.05 -1.03 -0.10
CA TYR A 98 -6.27 0.10 0.43
C TYR A 98 -4.96 -0.38 1.05
N GLU A 99 -5.01 -1.37 1.92
CA GLU A 99 -3.84 -1.89 2.63
C GLU A 99 -2.77 -2.38 1.64
N GLU A 100 -3.12 -3.34 0.79
CA GLU A 100 -2.16 -4.00 -0.09
C GLU A 100 -1.64 -3.08 -1.22
N LEU A 101 -2.48 -2.17 -1.74
CA LEU A 101 -1.98 -1.17 -2.68
C LEU A 101 -0.98 -0.23 -2.01
N LEU A 102 -1.28 0.26 -0.80
CA LEU A 102 -0.37 1.15 -0.08
C LEU A 102 0.91 0.43 0.36
N GLN A 103 0.82 -0.82 0.82
CA GLN A 103 1.99 -1.65 1.13
C GLN A 103 2.87 -1.87 -0.10
N SER A 104 2.27 -2.14 -1.27
CA SER A 104 2.99 -2.31 -2.52
C SER A 104 3.76 -1.06 -2.99
N LEU A 105 3.44 0.10 -2.42
CA LEU A 105 4.07 1.39 -2.68
C LEU A 105 5.18 1.75 -1.67
N GLY A 106 5.53 0.85 -0.75
CA GLY A 106 6.67 1.06 0.15
C GLY A 106 6.57 0.46 1.55
N PRO A 107 5.54 0.75 2.36
CA PRO A 107 5.45 0.27 3.74
C PRO A 107 5.00 -1.20 3.81
N ILE A 108 5.83 -2.10 3.29
CA ILE A 108 5.52 -3.53 3.08
C ILE A 108 5.43 -4.36 4.37
N ASN A 109 5.90 -3.84 5.50
CA ASN A 109 5.93 -4.60 6.74
C ASN A 109 4.79 -4.16 7.65
N ASP A 110 4.04 -5.12 8.14
CA ASP A 110 3.04 -4.91 9.17
C ASP A 110 3.66 -4.56 10.51
N THR A 111 2.91 -3.85 11.34
CA THR A 111 3.38 -3.40 12.65
C THR A 111 2.27 -3.36 13.69
N ASP A 112 2.46 -4.03 14.80
CA ASP A 112 1.58 -3.96 15.97
C ASP A 112 1.87 -2.76 16.89
N LYS A 113 2.96 -2.02 16.61
CA LYS A 113 3.41 -0.88 17.43
C LYS A 113 2.55 0.36 17.29
N VAL A 114 1.80 0.45 16.20
CA VAL A 114 0.94 1.60 15.89
C VAL A 114 -0.51 1.11 15.77
N PRO A 115 -1.32 1.32 16.82
CA PRO A 115 -2.64 0.68 16.90
C PRO A 115 -3.72 1.32 16.00
N TRP A 116 -3.41 2.35 15.25
CA TRP A 116 -4.37 3.07 14.38
C TRP A 116 -3.94 3.15 12.91
N THR A 117 -2.86 2.53 12.52
CA THR A 117 -2.48 2.41 11.11
C THR A 117 -3.19 1.22 10.46
N MET A 118 -3.48 1.31 9.17
CA MET A 118 -3.97 0.17 8.39
C MET A 118 -2.90 -0.90 8.16
N PHE A 119 -1.62 -0.57 8.39
CA PHE A 119 -0.50 -1.53 8.37
C PHE A 119 -0.34 -2.30 9.67
N ASN A 120 -1.41 -2.45 10.43
CA ASN A 120 -1.51 -3.28 11.62
C ASN A 120 -2.61 -4.31 11.40
N ASP A 121 -2.26 -5.59 11.31
CA ASP A 121 -3.16 -6.72 11.03
C ASP A 121 -4.39 -6.79 11.96
N ASN A 122 -4.32 -6.14 13.13
CA ASN A 122 -5.45 -6.07 14.06
C ASN A 122 -6.42 -4.92 13.74
N VAL A 123 -6.15 -4.12 12.71
CA VAL A 123 -6.93 -2.94 12.33
C VAL A 123 -7.51 -3.14 10.94
N GLN A 124 -8.83 -3.12 10.84
CA GLN A 124 -9.53 -3.20 9.57
C GLN A 124 -10.13 -1.84 9.19
N LYS A 125 -9.74 -1.31 8.04
CA LYS A 125 -10.17 0.00 7.55
C LYS A 125 -10.49 -0.04 6.06
N GLY A 126 -11.75 -0.02 5.72
CA GLY A 126 -12.18 0.08 4.32
C GLY A 126 -11.98 1.47 3.69
N TYR A 127 -11.02 2.28 4.16
CA TYR A 127 -10.75 3.63 3.67
C TYR A 127 -9.34 4.12 4.04
N PHE A 128 -8.80 5.03 3.25
CA PHE A 128 -7.49 5.66 3.47
C PHE A 128 -7.60 6.80 4.49
N ASP A 129 -7.26 6.53 5.75
CA ASP A 129 -7.42 7.50 6.84
C ASP A 129 -6.31 8.58 6.86
N VAL A 130 -6.54 9.58 7.70
CA VAL A 130 -5.64 10.75 7.79
C VAL A 130 -4.25 10.36 8.29
N TYR A 131 -4.14 9.42 9.22
CA TYR A 131 -2.84 9.00 9.76
C TYR A 131 -1.96 8.38 8.65
N ASP A 132 -2.53 7.43 7.92
CA ASP A 132 -1.80 6.75 6.85
C ASP A 132 -1.52 7.69 5.66
N GLN A 133 -2.37 8.71 5.44
CA GLN A 133 -2.07 9.80 4.50
C GLN A 133 -0.83 10.60 4.91
N TYR A 134 -0.63 10.87 6.21
CA TYR A 134 0.61 11.49 6.69
C TYR A 134 1.82 10.61 6.36
N LEU A 135 1.75 9.32 6.68
CA LEU A 135 2.82 8.37 6.44
C LEU A 135 3.20 8.31 4.95
N MET A 136 2.22 8.14 4.07
CA MET A 136 2.46 8.06 2.63
C MET A 136 2.98 9.38 2.05
N ASN A 137 2.49 10.52 2.50
CA ASN A 137 3.00 11.82 2.05
C ASN A 137 4.42 12.13 2.56
N ILE A 138 4.82 11.60 3.71
CA ILE A 138 6.22 11.66 4.17
C ILE A 138 7.09 10.78 3.28
N LEU A 139 6.66 9.55 3.02
CA LEU A 139 7.42 8.59 2.20
C LEU A 139 7.64 9.10 0.76
N TYR A 140 6.63 9.71 0.18
CA TYR A 140 6.68 10.26 -1.20
C TYR A 140 7.11 11.73 -1.28
N HIS A 141 7.54 12.32 -0.16
CA HIS A 141 8.04 13.69 -0.19
C HIS A 141 9.37 13.80 -0.97
N PRO A 142 9.57 14.84 -1.80
CA PRO A 142 10.78 14.98 -2.61
C PRO A 142 12.10 14.96 -1.84
N GLU A 143 12.10 15.33 -0.55
CA GLU A 143 13.28 15.27 0.32
C GLU A 143 13.55 13.87 0.90
N VAL A 144 12.61 12.94 0.80
CA VAL A 144 12.76 11.55 1.26
C VAL A 144 13.05 10.67 0.05
N LYS A 145 14.22 10.04 0.03
CA LYS A 145 14.68 9.25 -1.12
C LYS A 145 14.78 7.77 -0.75
N PRO A 146 14.55 6.86 -1.73
CA PRO A 146 14.86 5.45 -1.55
C PRO A 146 16.28 5.25 -1.03
N GLY A 147 16.47 4.33 -0.09
CA GLY A 147 17.77 4.02 0.51
C GLY A 147 18.26 4.96 1.61
N MET A 148 17.55 6.03 1.92
CA MET A 148 17.91 6.88 3.08
C MET A 148 17.83 6.10 4.39
N THR A 149 18.80 6.35 5.25
CA THR A 149 18.81 5.84 6.62
C THR A 149 17.78 6.58 7.49
N VAL A 150 17.41 5.97 8.62
CA VAL A 150 16.51 6.61 9.60
C VAL A 150 17.07 7.97 10.08
N GLN A 151 18.39 8.12 10.20
CA GLN A 151 19.02 9.37 10.63
C GLN A 151 18.88 10.45 9.56
N GLU A 152 19.07 10.12 8.28
CA GLU A 152 18.90 11.05 7.17
C GLU A 152 17.45 11.50 7.03
N VAL A 153 16.49 10.57 7.14
CA VAL A 153 15.05 10.91 7.16
C VAL A 153 14.72 11.82 8.33
N LYS A 154 15.22 11.54 9.54
CA LYS A 154 15.00 12.40 10.71
C LYS A 154 15.54 13.82 10.52
N ALA A 155 16.61 13.99 9.79
CA ALA A 155 17.20 15.32 9.54
C ALA A 155 16.29 16.20 8.67
N VAL A 156 15.58 15.64 7.70
CA VAL A 156 14.66 16.38 6.80
C VAL A 156 13.22 16.43 7.33
N LEU A 157 12.88 15.58 8.29
CA LEU A 157 11.51 15.38 8.78
C LEU A 157 10.82 16.67 9.27
N PRO A 158 11.47 17.63 9.96
CA PRO A 158 10.80 18.86 10.39
C PRO A 158 10.21 19.65 9.23
N GLN A 159 10.95 19.81 8.12
CA GLN A 159 10.47 20.49 6.92
C GLN A 159 9.39 19.67 6.20
N VAL A 160 9.64 18.37 6.01
CA VAL A 160 8.70 17.43 5.41
C VAL A 160 7.36 17.46 6.14
N MET A 161 7.38 17.41 7.48
CA MET A 161 6.16 17.46 8.30
C MET A 161 5.38 18.75 8.16
N SER A 162 6.05 19.89 7.98
CA SER A 162 5.39 21.17 7.71
C SER A 162 4.57 21.11 6.41
N ASP A 163 5.20 20.63 5.35
CA ASP A 163 4.58 20.57 4.02
C ASP A 163 3.46 19.52 3.96
N VAL A 164 3.70 18.34 4.54
CA VAL A 164 2.71 17.26 4.62
C VAL A 164 1.49 17.68 5.44
N ARG A 165 1.69 18.32 6.58
CA ARG A 165 0.58 18.84 7.42
C ARG A 165 -0.29 19.82 6.65
N SER A 166 0.33 20.74 5.92
CA SER A 166 -0.41 21.71 5.10
C SER A 166 -1.24 21.01 4.00
N PHE A 167 -0.64 20.02 3.31
CA PHE A 167 -1.33 19.30 2.24
C PHE A 167 -2.47 18.42 2.77
N VAL A 168 -2.19 17.57 3.75
CA VAL A 168 -3.18 16.64 4.34
C VAL A 168 -4.32 17.42 4.99
N GLY A 169 -4.00 18.51 5.70
CA GLY A 169 -5.01 19.38 6.31
C GLY A 169 -5.97 19.98 5.27
N LYS A 170 -5.44 20.51 4.16
CA LYS A 170 -6.25 21.04 3.06
C LYS A 170 -7.10 19.96 2.39
N THR A 171 -6.48 18.82 2.06
CA THR A 171 -7.15 17.71 1.36
C THR A 171 -8.34 17.16 2.15
N ASN A 172 -8.22 17.08 3.47
CA ASN A 172 -9.25 16.55 4.35
C ASN A 172 -10.13 17.64 5.02
N LYS A 173 -9.92 18.92 4.68
CA LYS A 173 -10.65 20.05 5.28
C LYS A 173 -10.57 20.07 6.81
N LEU A 174 -9.42 19.66 7.34
CA LEU A 174 -9.14 19.75 8.77
C LEU A 174 -8.98 21.23 9.11
N GLY A 175 -9.67 21.67 10.14
CA GLY A 175 -9.55 23.05 10.63
C GLY A 175 -8.12 23.39 11.09
N PRO A 176 -7.80 24.66 11.29
CA PRO A 176 -6.48 25.10 11.74
C PRO A 176 -6.15 24.56 13.12
#